data_362bb304fb6f8949a82c70c1807a5132
#
_entry.id   362bb304fb6f8949a82c70c1807a5132
#
_cell.length_a   1.000
_cell.length_b   1.000
_cell.length_c   1.000
_cell.angle_alpha   90.00
_cell.angle_beta   90.00
_cell.angle_gamma   90.00
#
_symmetry.space_group_name_H-M   'P 1'
#
loop_
_entity.id
_entity.type
_entity.pdbx_description
1 polymer ?
#
loop_
_entity_poly.entity_id
_entity_poly.type
_entity_poly.pdbx_seq_one_letter_code
_entity_poly.pdbx_strand_id
1 'polypeptide(L)'
;MIFGVLPQKKNQYALRILGNCGEFTSEELLRLSELTAKFGNGKITATSRGTFELNGVSESELEPAIEAVQAAKLRLGGTGATVRAVVACKGTDCRKGMFDVHAFACRLDKEFYGIDVPKKFKIGVFGCLNSLGKAMAQDIGVMPSFTEPGKFEIYIGGLLGNRPVQGKHIPVPLKEEMVADAIRYVLDIY
;
A
#
# COMPACT_ATOMS: atom_id res chain seq x y z
N MET A 1 19.62 1.21 -5.00
CA MET A 1 18.67 0.08 -4.71
C MET A 1 17.57 0.17 -5.75
N ILE A 2 17.31 -0.90 -6.49
CA ILE A 2 16.28 -0.89 -7.53
C ILE A 2 14.90 -0.91 -6.84
N PHE A 3 14.01 -0.03 -7.27
CA PHE A 3 12.67 0.11 -6.68
C PHE A 3 11.84 -1.17 -6.87
N GLY A 4 11.29 -1.71 -5.78
CA GLY A 4 10.52 -2.97 -5.80
C GLY A 4 11.33 -4.25 -5.65
N VAL A 5 12.67 -4.18 -5.62
CA VAL A 5 13.56 -5.32 -5.41
C VAL A 5 13.92 -5.45 -3.94
N LEU A 6 13.81 -6.66 -3.40
CA LEU A 6 14.13 -6.97 -2.01
C LEU A 6 15.15 -8.11 -1.94
N PRO A 7 16.27 -7.92 -1.25
CA PRO A 7 17.22 -9.01 -1.03
C PRO A 7 16.61 -10.09 -0.14
N GLN A 8 16.88 -11.35 -0.49
CA GLN A 8 16.49 -12.53 0.26
C GLN A 8 17.73 -13.32 0.71
N LYS A 9 17.53 -14.38 1.49
CA LYS A 9 18.59 -15.31 1.85
C LYS A 9 19.12 -16.02 0.60
N LYS A 10 20.36 -16.57 0.68
CA LYS A 10 21.00 -17.36 -0.38
C LYS A 10 21.25 -16.55 -1.68
N ASN A 11 21.55 -15.26 -1.56
CA ASN A 11 21.76 -14.36 -2.70
C ASN A 11 20.63 -14.38 -3.74
N GLN A 12 19.40 -14.46 -3.24
CA GLN A 12 18.20 -14.36 -4.05
C GLN A 12 17.49 -13.03 -3.81
N TYR A 13 16.53 -12.73 -4.65
CA TYR A 13 15.73 -11.51 -4.59
C TYR A 13 14.24 -11.82 -4.67
N ALA A 14 13.44 -10.95 -4.09
CA ALA A 14 12.00 -10.89 -4.35
C ALA A 14 11.67 -9.63 -5.13
N LEU A 15 10.75 -9.76 -6.08
CA LEU A 15 10.14 -8.64 -6.78
C LEU A 15 8.76 -8.36 -6.17
N ARG A 16 8.58 -7.16 -5.63
CA ARG A 16 7.29 -6.76 -5.04
C ARG A 16 6.39 -6.14 -6.07
N ILE A 17 5.25 -6.75 -6.27
CA ILE A 17 4.23 -6.33 -7.21
C ILE A 17 3.09 -5.64 -6.44
N LEU A 18 2.75 -4.45 -6.89
CA LEU A 18 1.70 -3.63 -6.32
C LEU A 18 0.41 -3.83 -7.11
N GLY A 19 -0.67 -4.09 -6.39
CA GLY A 19 -2.01 -3.96 -6.95
C GLY A 19 -2.50 -2.52 -6.94
N ASN A 20 -3.67 -2.30 -7.51
CA ASN A 20 -4.35 -1.02 -7.44
C ASN A 20 -4.99 -0.87 -6.05
N CYS A 21 -4.31 -0.19 -5.14
CA CYS A 21 -4.70 -0.04 -3.72
C CYS A 21 -5.00 -1.37 -2.99
N GLY A 22 -4.32 -2.46 -3.39
CA GLY A 22 -4.49 -3.80 -2.82
C GLY A 22 -5.39 -4.72 -3.64
N GLU A 23 -6.00 -4.25 -4.72
CA GLU A 23 -6.76 -5.06 -5.66
C GLU A 23 -5.90 -5.51 -6.84
N PHE A 24 -6.14 -6.74 -7.30
CA PHE A 24 -5.52 -7.34 -8.47
C PHE A 24 -6.60 -7.98 -9.34
N THR A 25 -6.49 -7.80 -10.63
CA THR A 25 -7.34 -8.54 -11.59
C THR A 25 -6.88 -10.00 -11.68
N SER A 26 -7.77 -10.88 -12.13
CA SER A 26 -7.42 -12.27 -12.40
C SER A 26 -6.29 -12.39 -13.44
N GLU A 27 -6.27 -11.52 -14.43
CA GLU A 27 -5.22 -11.48 -15.47
C GLU A 27 -3.86 -11.06 -14.91
N GLU A 28 -3.82 -10.08 -14.00
CA GLU A 28 -2.58 -9.70 -13.32
C GLU A 28 -2.03 -10.84 -12.47
N LEU A 29 -2.90 -11.55 -11.74
CA LEU A 29 -2.51 -12.71 -10.96
C LEU A 29 -2.03 -13.88 -11.83
N LEU A 30 -2.66 -14.11 -12.99
CA LEU A 30 -2.20 -15.11 -13.94
C LEU A 30 -0.80 -14.80 -14.45
N ARG A 31 -0.57 -13.57 -14.93
CA ARG A 31 0.76 -13.11 -15.37
C ARG A 31 1.81 -13.21 -14.26
N LEU A 32 1.45 -12.82 -13.04
CA LEU A 32 2.34 -12.96 -11.89
C LEU A 32 2.69 -14.43 -11.61
N SER A 33 1.73 -15.32 -11.74
CA SER A 33 1.95 -16.78 -11.58
C SER A 33 2.93 -17.32 -12.61
N GLU A 34 2.76 -16.97 -13.88
CA GLU A 34 3.65 -17.37 -14.97
C GLU A 34 5.09 -16.85 -14.77
N LEU A 35 5.22 -15.58 -14.42
CA LEU A 35 6.53 -14.97 -14.12
C LEU A 35 7.21 -15.62 -12.91
N THR A 36 6.43 -15.96 -11.89
CA THR A 36 6.96 -16.62 -10.69
C THR A 36 7.44 -18.04 -11.00
N ALA A 37 6.74 -18.75 -11.86
CA ALA A 37 7.17 -20.08 -12.32
C ALA A 37 8.44 -20.00 -13.19
N LYS A 38 8.59 -18.95 -14.00
CA LYS A 38 9.72 -18.77 -14.92
C LYS A 38 11.00 -18.28 -14.22
N PHE A 39 10.91 -17.25 -13.39
CA PHE A 39 12.06 -16.54 -12.84
C PHE A 39 12.31 -16.78 -11.35
N GLY A 40 11.30 -17.24 -10.63
CA GLY A 40 11.34 -17.42 -9.19
C GLY A 40 11.36 -18.88 -8.76
N ASN A 41 11.03 -19.11 -7.50
CA ASN A 41 10.96 -20.44 -6.89
C ASN A 41 9.54 -21.06 -6.92
N GLY A 42 8.65 -20.55 -7.76
CA GLY A 42 7.27 -21.00 -7.88
C GLY A 42 6.34 -20.57 -6.74
N LYS A 43 6.81 -19.71 -5.81
CA LYS A 43 6.02 -19.27 -4.66
C LYS A 43 5.76 -17.77 -4.70
N ILE A 44 4.50 -17.39 -4.56
CA ILE A 44 4.05 -16.02 -4.41
C ILE A 44 3.68 -15.80 -2.94
N THR A 45 4.17 -14.72 -2.35
CA THR A 45 3.82 -14.33 -0.98
C THR A 45 2.90 -13.13 -0.98
N ALA A 46 1.72 -13.26 -0.40
CA ALA A 46 0.85 -12.12 -0.09
C ALA A 46 1.40 -11.38 1.13
N THR A 47 1.53 -10.07 1.04
CA THR A 47 2.01 -9.23 2.14
C THR A 47 0.85 -8.62 2.93
N SER A 48 1.12 -8.18 4.16
CA SER A 48 0.13 -7.49 5.00
C SER A 48 -0.35 -6.13 4.43
N ARG A 49 0.28 -5.67 3.35
CA ARG A 49 -0.07 -4.40 2.69
C ARG A 49 -0.79 -4.61 1.34
N GLY A 50 -1.38 -5.78 1.12
CA GLY A 50 -2.10 -6.06 -0.13
C GLY A 50 -1.22 -6.03 -1.37
N THR A 51 0.06 -6.41 -1.24
CA THR A 51 0.98 -6.58 -2.37
C THR A 51 1.38 -8.04 -2.47
N PHE A 52 1.91 -8.46 -3.63
CA PHE A 52 2.49 -9.78 -3.78
C PHE A 52 4.00 -9.70 -4.00
N GLU A 53 4.69 -10.76 -3.63
CA GLU A 53 6.12 -10.91 -3.87
C GLU A 53 6.38 -12.19 -4.67
N LEU A 54 7.00 -12.02 -5.84
CA LEU A 54 7.62 -13.07 -6.63
C LEU A 54 8.98 -13.38 -5.99
N ASN A 55 9.13 -14.59 -5.44
CA ASN A 55 10.27 -14.95 -4.60
C ASN A 55 11.30 -15.81 -5.32
N GLY A 56 12.55 -15.73 -4.87
CA GLY A 56 13.60 -16.66 -5.25
C GLY A 56 14.26 -16.37 -6.59
N VAL A 57 14.24 -15.14 -7.05
CA VAL A 57 14.95 -14.71 -8.27
C VAL A 57 16.45 -14.73 -8.01
N SER A 58 17.22 -15.40 -8.85
CA SER A 58 18.68 -15.37 -8.78
C SER A 58 19.24 -14.03 -9.27
N GLU A 59 20.45 -13.70 -8.89
CA GLU A 59 21.10 -12.45 -9.33
C GLU A 59 21.21 -12.37 -10.86
N SER A 60 21.53 -13.48 -11.53
CA SER A 60 21.63 -13.54 -12.99
C SER A 60 20.30 -13.37 -13.72
N GLU A 61 19.18 -13.71 -13.07
CA GLU A 61 17.84 -13.59 -13.64
C GLU A 61 17.14 -12.27 -13.23
N LEU A 62 17.77 -11.43 -12.39
CA LEU A 62 17.11 -10.27 -11.81
C LEU A 62 16.70 -9.24 -12.87
N GLU A 63 17.59 -8.85 -13.74
CA GLU A 63 17.32 -7.89 -14.83
C GLU A 63 16.26 -8.44 -15.81
N PRO A 64 16.43 -9.67 -16.37
CA PRO A 64 15.38 -10.28 -17.19
C PRO A 64 14.01 -10.39 -16.51
N ALA A 65 13.98 -10.67 -15.21
CA ALA A 65 12.73 -10.74 -14.45
C ALA A 65 12.05 -9.37 -14.30
N ILE A 66 12.83 -8.30 -14.06
CA ILE A 66 12.34 -6.93 -13.99
C ILE A 66 11.73 -6.51 -15.33
N GLU A 67 12.43 -6.72 -16.43
CA GLU A 67 11.95 -6.43 -17.77
C GLU A 67 10.66 -7.19 -18.09
N ALA A 68 10.59 -8.47 -17.73
CA ALA A 68 9.40 -9.30 -17.93
C ALA A 68 8.20 -8.81 -17.10
N VAL A 69 8.41 -8.37 -15.85
CA VAL A 69 7.37 -7.77 -15.00
C VAL A 69 6.84 -6.49 -15.65
N GLN A 70 7.72 -5.63 -16.19
CA GLN A 70 7.34 -4.39 -16.85
C GLN A 70 6.59 -4.67 -18.17
N ALA A 71 7.08 -5.62 -18.98
CA ALA A 71 6.42 -6.04 -20.22
C ALA A 71 5.01 -6.63 -19.96
N ALA A 72 4.84 -7.33 -18.82
CA ALA A 72 3.56 -7.83 -18.36
C ALA A 72 2.64 -6.72 -17.80
N LYS A 73 3.08 -5.45 -17.79
CA LYS A 73 2.36 -4.31 -17.23
C LYS A 73 2.02 -4.48 -15.74
N LEU A 74 2.83 -5.21 -15.00
CA LEU A 74 2.72 -5.32 -13.55
C LEU A 74 3.51 -4.18 -12.88
N ARG A 75 2.95 -3.62 -11.82
CA ARG A 75 3.52 -2.47 -11.12
C ARG A 75 4.56 -2.95 -10.10
N LEU A 76 5.84 -2.85 -10.42
CA LEU A 76 6.94 -3.10 -9.49
C LEU A 76 7.13 -1.92 -8.54
N GLY A 77 7.26 -2.15 -7.21
CA GLY A 77 7.45 -1.01 -6.31
C GLY A 77 7.36 -1.30 -4.81
N GLY A 78 7.08 -0.26 -4.04
CA GLY A 78 6.81 -0.35 -2.60
C GLY A 78 8.04 -0.59 -1.71
N THR A 79 9.24 -0.16 -2.13
CA THR A 79 10.48 -0.21 -1.35
C THR A 79 11.09 1.18 -1.19
N GLY A 80 12.17 1.32 -0.44
CA GLY A 80 12.88 2.60 -0.26
C GLY A 80 12.30 3.52 0.81
N ALA A 81 12.85 4.72 0.91
CA ALA A 81 12.41 5.80 1.78
C ALA A 81 11.39 6.68 1.03
N THR A 82 10.20 6.13 0.79
CA THR A 82 9.15 6.79 0.01
C THR A 82 7.78 6.61 0.66
N VAL A 83 6.82 7.42 0.24
CA VAL A 83 5.41 7.15 0.48
C VAL A 83 5.04 5.84 -0.21
N ARG A 84 4.53 4.90 0.57
CA ARG A 84 4.15 3.56 0.10
C ARG A 84 2.82 3.60 -0.65
N ALA A 85 2.62 2.61 -1.53
CA ALA A 85 1.31 2.41 -2.13
C ALA A 85 0.22 2.41 -1.05
N VAL A 86 -0.86 3.15 -1.29
CA VAL A 86 -1.97 3.29 -0.36
C VAL A 86 -2.64 1.93 -0.16
N VAL A 87 -2.92 1.60 1.09
CA VAL A 87 -3.66 0.38 1.43
C VAL A 87 -5.13 0.75 1.61
N ALA A 88 -6.00 0.04 0.92
CA ALA A 88 -7.43 0.13 1.09
C ALA A 88 -8.01 -1.18 1.65
N CYS A 89 -9.11 -1.09 2.38
CA CYS A 89 -9.95 -2.26 2.60
C CYS A 89 -10.97 -2.40 1.45
N LYS A 90 -11.58 -3.57 1.29
CA LYS A 90 -12.65 -3.81 0.31
C LYS A 90 -13.96 -3.08 0.66
N GLY A 91 -13.87 -1.84 1.18
CA GLY A 91 -15.02 -1.12 1.72
C GLY A 91 -16.12 -0.85 0.71
N THR A 92 -15.76 -0.61 -0.55
CA THR A 92 -16.68 -0.41 -1.68
C THR A 92 -17.66 -1.59 -1.82
N ASP A 93 -17.15 -2.83 -1.77
CA ASP A 93 -17.94 -4.07 -1.90
C ASP A 93 -18.40 -4.64 -0.56
N CYS A 94 -18.08 -3.99 0.54
CA CYS A 94 -18.37 -4.47 1.88
C CYS A 94 -19.74 -3.97 2.35
N ARG A 95 -20.58 -4.87 2.89
CA ARG A 95 -21.90 -4.50 3.49
C ARG A 95 -21.79 -3.43 4.60
N LYS A 96 -20.61 -3.26 5.21
CA LYS A 96 -20.34 -2.24 6.25
C LYS A 96 -19.59 -1.03 5.72
N GLY A 97 -19.28 -0.99 4.42
CA GLY A 97 -18.63 0.16 3.80
C GLY A 97 -19.57 1.35 3.77
N MET A 98 -19.03 2.51 4.10
CA MET A 98 -19.80 3.76 4.21
C MET A 98 -19.57 4.71 3.05
N PHE A 99 -18.57 4.42 2.19
CA PHE A 99 -18.21 5.20 1.00
C PHE A 99 -17.40 4.35 0.02
N ASP A 100 -17.13 4.86 -1.17
CA ASP A 100 -16.26 4.20 -2.16
C ASP A 100 -14.78 4.31 -1.73
N VAL A 101 -14.37 3.34 -0.92
CA VAL A 101 -13.02 3.27 -0.33
C VAL A 101 -11.95 3.14 -1.41
N HIS A 102 -12.20 2.32 -2.44
CA HIS A 102 -11.23 2.03 -3.47
C HIS A 102 -10.98 3.26 -4.36
N ALA A 103 -12.04 3.90 -4.87
CA ALA A 103 -11.90 5.12 -5.66
C ALA A 103 -11.18 6.22 -4.88
N PHE A 104 -11.50 6.39 -3.59
CA PHE A 104 -10.85 7.37 -2.74
C PHE A 104 -9.36 7.05 -2.53
N ALA A 105 -9.02 5.80 -2.21
CA ALA A 105 -7.64 5.37 -2.03
C ALA A 105 -6.80 5.53 -3.30
N CYS A 106 -7.36 5.21 -4.47
CA CYS A 106 -6.68 5.37 -5.76
C CYS A 106 -6.36 6.83 -6.09
N ARG A 107 -7.24 7.78 -5.72
CA ARG A 107 -6.91 9.21 -5.86
C ARG A 107 -5.71 9.61 -5.01
N LEU A 108 -5.68 9.16 -3.75
CA LEU A 108 -4.54 9.41 -2.87
C LEU A 108 -3.26 8.70 -3.34
N ASP A 109 -3.37 7.46 -3.82
CA ASP A 109 -2.21 6.71 -4.34
C ASP A 109 -1.61 7.41 -5.56
N LYS A 110 -2.45 7.89 -6.48
CA LYS A 110 -2.01 8.62 -7.68
C LYS A 110 -1.24 9.90 -7.32
N GLU A 111 -1.63 10.55 -6.24
CA GLU A 111 -1.03 11.83 -5.83
C GLU A 111 0.24 11.64 -4.98
N PHE A 112 0.23 10.68 -4.05
CA PHE A 112 1.26 10.60 -3.02
C PHE A 112 2.26 9.45 -3.19
N TYR A 113 1.91 8.40 -3.93
CA TYR A 113 2.80 7.25 -4.07
C TYR A 113 4.15 7.63 -4.67
N GLY A 114 5.21 7.18 -4.01
CA GLY A 114 6.58 7.33 -4.51
C GLY A 114 7.25 8.65 -4.15
N ILE A 115 6.55 9.59 -3.50
CA ILE A 115 7.19 10.81 -2.98
C ILE A 115 8.31 10.42 -2.01
N ASP A 116 9.49 10.99 -2.20
CA ASP A 116 10.65 10.79 -1.34
C ASP A 116 10.39 11.39 0.05
N VAL A 117 10.72 10.63 1.08
CA VAL A 117 10.57 11.02 2.48
C VAL A 117 11.74 10.45 3.30
N PRO A 118 12.07 10.99 4.49
CA PRO A 118 13.20 10.51 5.30
C PRO A 118 13.14 9.02 5.65
N LYS A 119 11.93 8.48 5.81
CA LYS A 119 11.65 7.04 6.07
C LYS A 119 10.37 6.64 5.34
N LYS A 120 10.15 5.30 5.20
CA LYS A 120 8.90 4.78 4.60
C LYS A 120 7.67 5.39 5.30
N PHE A 121 6.78 5.97 4.52
CA PHE A 121 5.53 6.56 4.98
C PHE A 121 4.33 5.75 4.44
N LYS A 122 3.34 5.49 5.27
CA LYS A 122 2.22 4.59 4.96
C LYS A 122 0.90 5.32 5.12
N ILE A 123 0.11 5.30 4.07
CA ILE A 123 -1.26 5.79 4.06
C ILE A 123 -2.20 4.58 3.95
N GLY A 124 -3.32 4.60 4.70
CA GLY A 124 -4.35 3.59 4.61
C GLY A 124 -5.74 4.18 4.69
N VAL A 125 -6.66 3.67 3.86
CA VAL A 125 -8.06 4.10 3.77
C VAL A 125 -8.98 2.94 4.13
N PHE A 126 -9.89 3.16 5.07
CA PHE A 126 -10.72 2.11 5.64
C PHE A 126 -12.17 2.57 5.76
N GLY A 127 -13.11 1.71 5.36
CA GLY A 127 -14.50 2.07 5.13
C GLY A 127 -15.44 1.97 6.33
N CYS A 128 -14.97 1.53 7.51
CA CYS A 128 -15.85 1.36 8.70
C CYS A 128 -15.03 1.17 9.99
N LEU A 129 -15.72 1.25 11.15
CA LEU A 129 -15.12 1.06 12.49
C LEU A 129 -14.36 -0.27 12.69
N ASN A 130 -14.78 -1.34 12.01
CA ASN A 130 -14.10 -2.63 12.16
C ASN A 130 -12.63 -2.60 11.70
N SER A 131 -12.22 -1.57 10.98
CA SER A 131 -10.84 -1.37 10.53
C SER A 131 -10.06 -0.34 11.36
N LEU A 132 -10.61 0.13 12.49
CA LEU A 132 -9.99 1.14 13.34
C LEU A 132 -8.54 0.79 13.71
N GLY A 133 -8.28 -0.43 14.16
CA GLY A 133 -6.93 -0.87 14.49
C GLY A 133 -5.95 -0.83 13.30
N LYS A 134 -6.45 -1.03 12.08
CA LYS A 134 -5.64 -0.88 10.86
C LYS A 134 -5.36 0.59 10.54
N ALA A 135 -6.34 1.49 10.72
CA ALA A 135 -6.15 2.93 10.54
C ALA A 135 -5.11 3.46 11.52
N MET A 136 -5.23 3.11 12.79
CA MET A 136 -4.29 3.51 13.85
C MET A 136 -2.88 2.93 13.69
N ALA A 137 -2.67 1.99 12.78
CA ALA A 137 -1.40 1.34 12.50
C ALA A 137 -0.65 1.96 11.30
N GLN A 138 -1.20 3.00 10.67
CA GLN A 138 -0.60 3.72 9.54
C GLN A 138 0.05 5.03 10.01
N ASP A 139 1.00 5.55 9.23
CA ASP A 139 1.49 6.91 9.45
C ASP A 139 0.35 7.92 9.25
N ILE A 140 -0.53 7.69 8.26
CA ILE A 140 -1.87 8.29 8.17
C ILE A 140 -2.91 7.22 7.90
N GLY A 141 -3.91 7.13 8.77
CA GLY A 141 -5.11 6.31 8.60
C GLY A 141 -6.35 7.19 8.39
N VAL A 142 -7.12 6.87 7.36
CA VAL A 142 -8.36 7.58 6.98
C VAL A 142 -9.54 6.65 7.15
N MET A 143 -10.59 7.13 7.82
CA MET A 143 -11.85 6.41 8.04
C MET A 143 -13.05 7.34 7.87
N PRO A 144 -14.25 6.83 7.61
CA PRO A 144 -15.44 7.68 7.64
C PRO A 144 -15.71 8.17 9.07
N SER A 145 -16.21 9.39 9.21
CA SER A 145 -16.71 9.88 10.48
C SER A 145 -18.02 9.19 10.83
N PHE A 146 -18.18 8.85 12.11
CA PHE A 146 -19.41 8.23 12.64
C PHE A 146 -20.35 9.27 13.24
N THR A 147 -19.85 10.45 13.51
CA THR A 147 -20.64 11.57 14.07
C THR A 147 -21.06 12.55 13.00
N GLU A 148 -20.30 12.67 11.90
CA GLU A 148 -20.54 13.62 10.83
C GLU A 148 -20.54 12.89 9.47
N PRO A 149 -21.71 12.43 8.98
CA PRO A 149 -21.81 11.74 7.69
C PRO A 149 -21.19 12.54 6.53
N GLY A 150 -20.43 11.85 5.66
CA GLY A 150 -19.73 12.48 4.54
C GLY A 150 -18.39 13.12 4.88
N LYS A 151 -17.97 13.08 6.15
CA LYS A 151 -16.63 13.49 6.59
C LYS A 151 -15.78 12.29 6.98
N PHE A 152 -14.49 12.54 7.21
CA PHE A 152 -13.46 11.55 7.49
C PHE A 152 -12.70 11.85 8.78
N GLU A 153 -12.50 10.79 9.57
CA GLU A 153 -11.60 10.78 10.73
C GLU A 153 -10.19 10.48 10.27
N ILE A 154 -9.22 11.20 10.80
CA ILE A 154 -7.79 11.04 10.51
C ILE A 154 -7.06 10.55 11.75
N TYR A 155 -6.20 9.55 11.57
CA TYR A 155 -5.26 9.05 12.57
C TYR A 155 -3.84 9.28 12.08
N ILE A 156 -2.96 9.83 12.92
CA ILE A 156 -1.58 10.21 12.54
C ILE A 156 -0.57 9.55 13.47
N GLY A 157 0.57 9.11 12.90
CA GLY A 157 1.74 8.64 13.64
C GLY A 157 1.67 7.21 14.12
N GLY A 158 0.81 6.38 13.49
CA GLY A 158 0.75 4.96 13.77
C GLY A 158 1.95 4.19 13.19
N LEU A 159 2.49 3.25 13.95
CA LEU A 159 3.62 2.42 13.56
C LEU A 159 3.43 0.98 14.04
N LEU A 160 3.60 0.02 13.13
CA LEU A 160 3.75 -1.39 13.47
C LEU A 160 5.22 -1.80 13.33
N GLY A 161 5.72 -2.56 14.28
CA GLY A 161 7.09 -3.07 14.30
C GLY A 161 7.51 -3.48 15.70
N ASN A 162 8.82 -3.49 15.97
CA ASN A 162 9.38 -3.86 17.28
C ASN A 162 9.05 -2.85 18.39
N ARG A 163 8.61 -1.64 18.03
CA ARG A 163 8.10 -0.62 18.96
C ARG A 163 6.79 -0.08 18.39
N PRO A 164 5.67 -0.79 18.57
CA PRO A 164 4.39 -0.37 18.02
C PRO A 164 3.91 0.93 18.68
N VAL A 165 3.42 1.84 17.86
CA VAL A 165 2.80 3.09 18.30
C VAL A 165 1.41 3.16 17.66
N GLN A 166 0.43 3.49 18.48
CA GLN A 166 -0.93 3.69 18.03
C GLN A 166 -1.08 5.13 17.53
N GLY A 167 -1.62 5.28 16.32
CA GLY A 167 -1.89 6.59 15.73
C GLY A 167 -2.88 7.38 16.59
N LYS A 168 -2.63 8.68 16.69
CA LYS A 168 -3.49 9.62 17.42
C LYS A 168 -4.61 10.12 16.52
N HIS A 169 -5.81 10.15 17.05
CA HIS A 169 -6.97 10.70 16.39
C HIS A 169 -6.89 12.22 16.32
N ILE A 170 -7.17 12.79 15.15
CA ILE A 170 -7.35 14.24 14.97
C ILE A 170 -8.82 14.54 15.27
N PRO A 171 -9.12 15.41 16.27
CA PRO A 171 -10.47 15.56 16.81
C PRO A 171 -11.44 16.37 15.92
N VAL A 172 -11.07 16.66 14.69
CA VAL A 172 -11.89 17.41 13.73
C VAL A 172 -12.08 16.58 12.47
N PRO A 173 -13.28 16.06 12.19
CA PRO A 173 -13.55 15.35 10.95
C PRO A 173 -13.40 16.27 9.73
N LEU A 174 -12.68 15.78 8.72
CA LEU A 174 -12.38 16.53 7.50
C LEU A 174 -13.37 16.20 6.39
N LYS A 175 -13.68 17.17 5.55
CA LYS A 175 -14.31 16.91 4.26
C LYS A 175 -13.32 16.19 3.33
N GLU A 176 -13.85 15.48 2.32
CA GLU A 176 -13.05 14.68 1.40
C GLU A 176 -11.91 15.49 0.73
N GLU A 177 -12.23 16.68 0.25
CA GLU A 177 -11.28 17.57 -0.39
C GLU A 177 -10.14 18.05 0.52
N MET A 178 -10.36 18.09 1.83
CA MET A 178 -9.37 18.50 2.82
C MET A 178 -8.41 17.38 3.24
N VAL A 179 -8.73 16.13 2.94
CA VAL A 179 -7.90 14.98 3.35
C VAL A 179 -6.54 15.01 2.66
N ALA A 180 -6.50 15.31 1.37
CA ALA A 180 -5.25 15.43 0.63
C ALA A 180 -4.37 16.58 1.16
N ASP A 181 -4.96 17.72 1.50
CA ASP A 181 -4.23 18.86 2.10
C ASP A 181 -3.65 18.49 3.48
N ALA A 182 -4.40 17.76 4.29
CA ALA A 182 -3.91 17.27 5.57
C ALA A 182 -2.72 16.30 5.40
N ILE A 183 -2.76 15.42 4.37
CA ILE A 183 -1.65 14.52 4.06
C ILE A 183 -0.41 15.32 3.62
N ARG A 184 -0.57 16.33 2.73
CA ARG A 184 0.54 17.21 2.30
C ARG A 184 1.18 17.89 3.49
N TYR A 185 0.37 18.49 4.35
CA TYR A 185 0.85 19.17 5.56
C TYR A 185 1.66 18.22 6.46
N VAL A 186 1.20 16.98 6.66
CA VAL A 186 1.94 16.00 7.46
C VAL A 186 3.24 15.60 6.77
N LEU A 187 3.27 15.45 5.45
CA LEU A 187 4.49 15.11 4.70
C LEU A 187 5.53 16.24 4.77
N ASP A 188 5.10 17.49 4.77
CA ASP A 188 6.00 18.68 4.86
C ASP A 188 6.74 18.75 6.20
N ILE A 189 6.16 18.19 7.26
CA ILE A 189 6.76 18.18 8.61
C ILE A 189 7.38 16.84 9.01
N TYR A 190 7.27 15.80 8.16
CA TYR A 190 7.75 14.46 8.44
C TYR A 190 9.26 14.33 8.25
#